data_5b4d2d59ac1d29300f685aeb5b1cfc50
#
_entry.id   5b4d2d59ac1d29300f685aeb5b1cfc50
#
_cell.length_a   1.000
_cell.length_b   1.000
_cell.length_c   1.000
_cell.angle_alpha   90.00
_cell.angle_beta   90.00
_cell.angle_gamma   90.00
#
_symmetry.space_group_name_H-M   'P 1'
#
loop_
_entity.id
_entity.type
_entity.pdbx_description
1 polymer ?
#
loop_
_entity_poly.entity_id
_entity_poly.type
_entity_poly.pdbx_seq_one_letter_code
_entity_poly.pdbx_strand_id
1 'polypeptide(L)'
;MTVETIAGNIASIKTVFENFLTFGDGPTDAVMVDNAEWLDALEYLPFLRDYGQHFSVNRMLSFDSVKLRLDREQSLSFLEFNYMILQAYDFLELSRRAACRLQLGGSDQWGNIVNGIELSRRVDGTEVYGVTTPLITTADGGKMGKTMSGAVWLNPDQLSHFD
;
A
#
# COMPACT_ATOMS: atom_id res chain seq x y z
N MET A 1 -7.43 -12.80 -10.43
CA MET A 1 -8.39 -12.37 -9.38
C MET A 1 -9.48 -11.63 -10.11
N THR A 2 -10.76 -11.98 -9.90
CA THR A 2 -11.89 -11.31 -10.55
C THR A 2 -12.35 -10.10 -9.73
N VAL A 3 -13.14 -9.21 -10.32
CA VAL A 3 -13.72 -8.04 -9.63
C VAL A 3 -14.57 -8.48 -8.43
N GLU A 4 -15.36 -9.54 -8.59
CA GLU A 4 -16.18 -10.11 -7.51
C GLU A 4 -15.33 -10.63 -6.35
N THR A 5 -14.18 -11.25 -6.66
CA THR A 5 -13.23 -11.72 -5.63
C THR A 5 -12.64 -10.53 -4.86
N ILE A 6 -12.31 -9.44 -5.57
CA ILE A 6 -11.79 -8.22 -4.93
C ILE A 6 -12.83 -7.61 -4.01
N ALA A 7 -14.07 -7.45 -4.50
CA ALA A 7 -15.16 -6.91 -3.69
C ALA A 7 -15.44 -7.76 -2.43
N GLY A 8 -15.42 -9.09 -2.57
CA GLY A 8 -15.55 -10.00 -1.43
C GLY A 8 -14.41 -9.85 -0.41
N ASN A 9 -13.18 -9.67 -0.87
CA ASN A 9 -12.02 -9.44 0.01
C ASN A 9 -12.11 -8.10 0.73
N ILE A 10 -12.55 -7.03 0.05
CA ILE A 10 -12.76 -5.71 0.66
C ILE A 10 -13.79 -5.82 1.80
N ALA A 11 -14.94 -6.46 1.55
CA ALA A 11 -15.96 -6.66 2.57
C ALA A 11 -15.44 -7.47 3.77
N SER A 12 -14.71 -8.55 3.51
CA SER A 12 -14.11 -9.39 4.56
C SER A 12 -13.09 -8.62 5.41
N ILE A 13 -12.22 -7.84 4.77
CA ILE A 13 -11.22 -7.01 5.48
C ILE A 13 -11.92 -5.96 6.34
N LYS A 14 -12.97 -5.32 5.82
CA LYS A 14 -13.74 -4.33 6.57
C LYS A 14 -14.33 -4.93 7.85
N THR A 15 -14.91 -6.13 7.76
CA THR A 15 -15.47 -6.84 8.93
C THR A 15 -14.42 -7.06 10.02
N VAL A 16 -13.17 -7.37 9.65
CA VAL A 16 -12.08 -7.49 10.64
C VAL A 16 -11.78 -6.15 11.30
N PHE A 17 -11.70 -5.07 10.52
CA PHE A 17 -11.41 -3.74 11.04
C PHE A 17 -12.54 -3.17 11.92
N GLU A 18 -13.79 -3.54 11.68
CA GLU A 18 -14.94 -3.13 12.51
C GLU A 18 -14.81 -3.56 13.99
N ASN A 19 -13.96 -4.55 14.31
CA ASN A 19 -13.63 -4.90 15.67
C ASN A 19 -12.73 -3.87 16.39
N PHE A 20 -12.06 -3.00 15.64
CA PHE A 20 -11.05 -2.07 16.16
C PHE A 20 -11.38 -0.60 15.86
N LEU A 21 -12.16 -0.34 14.81
CA LEU A 21 -12.43 0.97 14.28
C LEU A 21 -13.94 1.19 14.11
N THR A 22 -14.40 2.37 14.42
CA THR A 22 -15.76 2.81 14.08
C THR A 22 -15.74 3.42 12.67
N PHE A 23 -16.52 2.83 11.77
CA PHE A 23 -16.71 3.36 10.43
C PHE A 23 -17.96 4.25 10.38
N GLY A 24 -17.89 5.40 9.72
CA GLY A 24 -18.99 6.34 9.59
C GLY A 24 -18.58 7.65 8.95
N ASP A 25 -19.45 8.66 9.12
CA ASP A 25 -19.28 10.00 8.57
C ASP A 25 -18.89 11.04 9.62
N GLY A 26 -18.62 10.60 10.84
CA GLY A 26 -18.16 11.47 11.92
C GLY A 26 -16.71 11.95 11.72
N PRO A 27 -16.30 13.02 12.39
CA PRO A 27 -14.98 13.63 12.17
C PRO A 27 -13.80 12.76 12.61
N THR A 28 -14.05 11.72 13.37
CA THR A 28 -13.04 10.76 13.85
C THR A 28 -13.31 9.33 13.37
N ASP A 29 -14.35 9.13 12.57
CA ASP A 29 -14.70 7.81 12.06
C ASP A 29 -13.72 7.38 10.97
N ALA A 30 -13.50 6.07 10.92
CA ALA A 30 -12.70 5.47 9.87
C ALA A 30 -13.47 5.44 8.53
N VAL A 31 -12.74 5.62 7.44
CA VAL A 31 -13.27 5.47 6.09
C VAL A 31 -12.47 4.39 5.38
N MET A 32 -13.13 3.45 4.73
CA MET A 32 -12.50 2.48 3.85
C MET A 32 -12.68 2.92 2.41
N VAL A 33 -11.58 3.03 1.68
CA VAL A 33 -11.55 3.54 0.30
C VAL A 33 -11.00 2.46 -0.62
N ASP A 34 -11.62 2.31 -1.80
CA ASP A 34 -11.13 1.43 -2.87
C ASP A 34 -10.42 2.28 -3.93
N ASN A 35 -9.16 2.00 -4.20
CA ASN A 35 -8.40 2.75 -5.19
C ASN A 35 -8.84 2.51 -6.65
N ALA A 36 -9.67 1.51 -6.92
CA ALA A 36 -10.34 1.35 -8.20
C ALA A 36 -11.17 2.60 -8.60
N GLU A 37 -11.65 3.38 -7.60
CA GLU A 37 -12.40 4.62 -7.83
C GLU A 37 -11.63 5.65 -8.67
N TRP A 38 -10.31 5.61 -8.65
CA TRP A 38 -9.47 6.53 -9.43
C TRP A 38 -8.52 5.81 -10.39
N LEU A 39 -8.08 4.59 -10.09
CA LEU A 39 -7.16 3.86 -10.95
C LEU A 39 -7.82 3.34 -12.22
N ASP A 40 -9.06 2.86 -12.14
CA ASP A 40 -9.78 2.29 -13.28
C ASP A 40 -10.11 3.34 -14.36
N ALA A 41 -10.17 4.61 -13.99
CA ALA A 41 -10.42 5.71 -14.91
C ALA A 41 -9.15 6.28 -15.55
N LEU A 42 -7.95 5.79 -15.19
CA LEU A 42 -6.71 6.32 -15.71
C LEU A 42 -6.46 5.88 -17.16
N GLU A 43 -6.17 6.85 -17.99
CA GLU A 43 -5.67 6.61 -19.34
C GLU A 43 -4.15 6.50 -19.32
N TYR A 44 -3.61 5.43 -19.87
CA TYR A 44 -2.19 5.08 -19.76
C TYR A 44 -1.22 6.17 -20.20
N LEU A 45 -1.42 6.76 -21.41
CA LEU A 45 -0.52 7.79 -21.92
C LEU A 45 -0.61 9.11 -21.15
N PRO A 46 -1.80 9.65 -20.83
CA PRO A 46 -1.95 10.77 -19.92
C PRO A 46 -1.31 10.51 -18.55
N PHE A 47 -1.52 9.35 -17.97
CA PHE A 47 -0.91 9.00 -16.68
C PHE A 47 0.63 9.02 -16.72
N LEU A 48 1.24 8.44 -17.76
CA LEU A 48 2.69 8.47 -17.91
C LEU A 48 3.21 9.90 -18.11
N ARG A 49 2.53 10.72 -18.91
CA ARG A 49 2.92 12.09 -19.16
C ARG A 49 2.81 12.96 -17.92
N ASP A 50 1.70 12.85 -17.18
CA ASP A 50 1.36 13.80 -16.11
C ASP A 50 1.98 13.39 -14.77
N TYR A 51 2.14 12.08 -14.53
CA TYR A 51 2.69 11.55 -13.28
C TYR A 51 3.98 10.76 -13.47
N GLY A 52 4.07 9.91 -14.48
CA GLY A 52 5.24 9.07 -14.76
C GLY A 52 6.54 9.86 -14.92
N GLN A 53 6.47 11.07 -15.50
CA GLN A 53 7.62 11.96 -15.67
C GLN A 53 8.32 12.35 -14.35
N HIS A 54 7.64 12.21 -13.22
CA HIS A 54 8.18 12.54 -11.89
C HIS A 54 9.01 11.42 -11.28
N PHE A 55 9.07 10.25 -11.93
CA PHE A 55 9.80 9.08 -11.44
C PHE A 55 11.06 8.83 -12.28
N SER A 56 12.17 8.60 -11.60
CA SER A 56 13.42 8.19 -12.23
C SER A 56 13.58 6.68 -12.12
N VAL A 57 13.73 5.99 -13.26
CA VAL A 57 13.97 4.55 -13.30
C VAL A 57 15.20 4.18 -12.48
N ASN A 58 16.30 4.95 -12.56
CA ASN A 58 17.50 4.69 -11.78
C ASN A 58 17.23 4.72 -10.26
N ARG A 59 16.40 5.66 -9.80
CA ARG A 59 16.00 5.71 -8.39
C ARG A 59 15.08 4.54 -8.02
N MET A 60 14.13 4.18 -8.89
CA MET A 60 13.25 3.04 -8.66
C MET A 60 14.02 1.73 -8.54
N LEU A 61 15.07 1.55 -9.36
CA LEU A 61 15.96 0.38 -9.30
C LEU A 61 16.81 0.33 -8.02
N SER A 62 17.01 1.44 -7.34
CA SER A 62 17.81 1.51 -6.10
C SER A 62 17.06 1.13 -4.83
N PHE A 63 15.74 1.02 -4.87
CA PHE A 63 14.97 0.59 -3.71
C PHE A 63 15.18 -0.89 -3.39
N ASP A 64 15.31 -1.22 -2.12
CA ASP A 64 15.60 -2.57 -1.65
C ASP A 64 14.61 -3.63 -2.18
N SER A 65 13.32 -3.27 -2.30
CA SER A 65 12.29 -4.15 -2.86
C SER A 65 12.56 -4.59 -4.30
N VAL A 66 13.22 -3.75 -5.09
CA VAL A 66 13.60 -4.03 -6.48
C VAL A 66 15.01 -4.62 -6.53
N LYS A 67 15.97 -3.92 -5.91
CA LYS A 67 17.40 -4.27 -5.93
C LYS A 67 17.65 -5.71 -5.48
N LEU A 68 17.07 -6.11 -4.34
CA LEU A 68 17.23 -7.47 -3.80
C LEU A 68 16.72 -8.57 -4.75
N ARG A 69 15.67 -8.26 -5.53
CA ARG A 69 15.16 -9.22 -6.54
C ARG A 69 16.07 -9.30 -7.75
N LEU A 70 16.58 -8.16 -8.22
CA LEU A 70 17.53 -8.13 -9.34
C LEU A 70 18.85 -8.81 -8.96
N ASP A 71 19.38 -8.54 -7.77
CA ASP A 71 20.61 -9.16 -7.26
C ASP A 71 20.47 -10.70 -7.11
N ARG A 72 19.25 -11.18 -6.90
CA ARG A 72 18.93 -12.62 -6.80
C ARG A 72 18.48 -13.23 -8.13
N GLU A 73 18.56 -12.49 -9.23
CA GLU A 73 18.07 -12.90 -10.55
C GLU A 73 16.60 -13.36 -10.56
N GLN A 74 15.80 -12.80 -9.63
CA GLN A 74 14.37 -13.10 -9.56
C GLN A 74 13.60 -12.26 -10.55
N SER A 75 12.65 -12.87 -11.24
CA SER A 75 11.77 -12.17 -12.18
C SER A 75 11.02 -11.02 -11.48
N LEU A 76 11.02 -9.88 -12.11
CA LEU A 76 10.24 -8.69 -11.73
C LEU A 76 9.38 -8.30 -12.92
N SER A 77 8.07 -8.45 -12.81
CA SER A 77 7.17 -8.04 -13.88
C SER A 77 7.06 -6.52 -13.97
N PHE A 78 6.69 -6.03 -15.14
CA PHE A 78 6.46 -4.60 -15.35
C PHE A 78 5.36 -4.05 -14.41
N LEU A 79 4.32 -4.84 -14.16
CA LEU A 79 3.27 -4.49 -13.19
C LEU A 79 3.83 -4.32 -11.78
N GLU A 80 4.62 -5.26 -11.30
CA GLU A 80 5.25 -5.18 -9.96
C GLU A 80 6.20 -3.98 -9.86
N PHE A 81 6.93 -3.68 -10.93
CA PHE A 81 7.80 -2.50 -10.97
C PHE A 81 7.02 -1.19 -10.93
N ASN A 82 5.85 -1.13 -11.59
CA ASN A 82 4.98 0.04 -11.56
C ASN A 82 4.19 0.20 -10.25
N TYR A 83 4.16 -0.81 -9.39
CA TYR A 83 3.40 -0.77 -8.14
C TYR A 83 3.74 0.46 -7.29
N MET A 84 5.02 0.84 -7.24
CA MET A 84 5.45 2.02 -6.49
C MET A 84 4.93 3.35 -7.08
N ILE A 85 4.68 3.39 -8.40
CA ILE A 85 4.08 4.58 -9.05
C ILE A 85 2.58 4.62 -8.73
N LEU A 86 1.89 3.49 -8.82
CA LEU A 86 0.47 3.38 -8.52
C LEU A 86 0.18 3.72 -7.05
N GLN A 87 0.96 3.17 -6.12
CA GLN A 87 0.81 3.50 -4.68
C GLN A 87 1.16 4.96 -4.38
N ALA A 88 2.12 5.54 -5.09
CA ALA A 88 2.41 6.96 -4.95
C ALA A 88 1.23 7.83 -5.42
N TYR A 89 0.58 7.42 -6.49
CA TYR A 89 -0.62 8.07 -7.01
C TYR A 89 -1.81 7.91 -6.05
N ASP A 90 -1.96 6.73 -5.42
CA ASP A 90 -2.97 6.53 -4.37
C ASP A 90 -2.79 7.53 -3.23
N PHE A 91 -1.57 7.78 -2.77
CA PHE A 91 -1.33 8.76 -1.70
C PHE A 91 -1.67 10.18 -2.13
N LEU A 92 -1.36 10.57 -3.37
CA LEU A 92 -1.75 11.84 -3.94
C LEU A 92 -3.29 11.99 -3.97
N GLU A 93 -4.00 10.99 -4.49
CA GLU A 93 -5.46 11.00 -4.56
C GLU A 93 -6.13 11.00 -3.18
N LEU A 94 -5.61 10.23 -2.22
CA LEU A 94 -6.07 10.26 -0.83
C LEU A 94 -5.85 11.63 -0.18
N SER A 95 -4.72 12.28 -0.48
CA SER A 95 -4.47 13.66 -0.02
C SER A 95 -5.50 14.64 -0.59
N ARG A 96 -5.84 14.51 -1.86
CA ARG A 96 -6.82 15.36 -2.56
C ARG A 96 -8.25 15.13 -2.09
N ARG A 97 -8.67 13.85 -1.99
CA ARG A 97 -10.06 13.44 -1.76
C ARG A 97 -10.43 13.37 -0.28
N ALA A 98 -9.50 12.94 0.55
CA ALA A 98 -9.74 12.69 1.97
C ALA A 98 -8.85 13.54 2.91
N ALA A 99 -8.14 14.52 2.37
CA ALA A 99 -7.15 15.31 3.14
C ALA A 99 -6.15 14.46 3.92
N CYS A 100 -5.83 13.25 3.41
CA CYS A 100 -4.89 12.33 4.03
C CYS A 100 -3.49 12.95 4.03
N ARG A 101 -2.88 13.06 5.20
CA ARG A 101 -1.56 13.69 5.38
C ARG A 101 -0.47 12.74 5.83
N LEU A 102 -0.82 11.57 6.30
CA LEU A 102 0.12 10.59 6.84
C LEU A 102 -0.18 9.21 6.27
N GLN A 103 0.85 8.57 5.67
CA GLN A 103 0.80 7.16 5.31
C GLN A 103 1.67 6.36 6.27
N LEU A 104 1.11 5.27 6.81
CA LEU A 104 1.79 4.37 7.74
C LEU A 104 1.93 2.98 7.09
N GLY A 105 3.08 2.34 7.30
CA GLY A 105 3.32 1.00 6.79
C GLY A 105 4.47 0.27 7.50
N GLY A 106 4.73 -0.95 7.11
CA GLY A 106 5.94 -1.67 7.50
C GLY A 106 7.19 -1.08 6.82
N SER A 107 8.37 -1.38 7.34
CA SER A 107 9.64 -0.87 6.79
C SER A 107 9.86 -1.27 5.32
N ASP A 108 9.24 -2.36 4.86
CA ASP A 108 9.26 -2.78 3.45
C ASP A 108 8.46 -1.84 2.52
N GLN A 109 7.59 -0.99 3.06
CA GLN A 109 6.79 0.00 2.32
C GLN A 109 7.50 1.36 2.18
N TRP A 110 8.67 1.54 2.79
CA TRP A 110 9.35 2.83 2.80
C TRP A 110 9.53 3.45 1.42
N GLY A 111 10.00 2.67 0.44
CA GLY A 111 10.19 3.15 -0.93
C GLY A 111 8.89 3.63 -1.59
N ASN A 112 7.79 2.90 -1.39
CA ASN A 112 6.49 3.26 -1.93
C ASN A 112 5.95 4.55 -1.28
N ILE A 113 6.05 4.66 0.06
CA ILE A 113 5.58 5.83 0.82
C ILE A 113 6.37 7.09 0.43
N VAL A 114 7.70 7.01 0.33
CA VAL A 114 8.55 8.15 -0.07
C VAL A 114 8.22 8.62 -1.49
N ASN A 115 7.92 7.71 -2.40
CA ASN A 115 7.49 8.07 -3.75
C ASN A 115 6.17 8.86 -3.74
N GLY A 116 5.23 8.50 -2.87
CA GLY A 116 3.97 9.23 -2.69
C GLY A 116 4.18 10.64 -2.12
N ILE A 117 5.07 10.78 -1.13
CA ILE A 117 5.47 12.08 -0.57
C ILE A 117 6.06 12.98 -1.67
N GLU A 118 7.01 12.46 -2.43
CA GLU A 118 7.66 13.20 -3.52
C GLU A 118 6.68 13.57 -4.63
N LEU A 119 5.76 12.66 -5.00
CA LEU A 119 4.76 12.94 -6.02
C LEU A 119 3.81 14.05 -5.57
N SER A 120 3.27 13.97 -4.36
CA SER A 120 2.36 14.99 -3.80
C SER A 120 3.01 16.37 -3.75
N ARG A 121 4.29 16.42 -3.36
CA ARG A 121 5.06 17.67 -3.35
C ARG A 121 5.29 18.23 -4.76
N ARG A 122 5.58 17.37 -5.75
CA ARG A 122 5.92 17.82 -7.11
C ARG A 122 4.69 18.23 -7.92
N VAL A 123 3.57 17.55 -7.73
CA VAL A 123 2.35 17.80 -8.51
C VAL A 123 1.51 18.90 -7.89
N ASP A 124 1.23 18.81 -6.59
CA ASP A 124 0.30 19.73 -5.89
C ASP A 124 1.00 20.71 -4.95
N GLY A 125 2.30 20.60 -4.75
CA GLY A 125 3.01 21.37 -3.71
C GLY A 125 2.56 21.01 -2.28
N THR A 126 1.86 19.88 -2.12
CA THR A 126 1.29 19.46 -0.84
C THR A 126 2.31 18.70 -0.01
N GLU A 127 2.44 19.08 1.26
CA GLU A 127 3.27 18.39 2.23
C GLU A 127 2.48 17.26 2.89
N VAL A 128 2.97 16.04 2.71
CA VAL A 128 2.46 14.80 3.34
C VAL A 128 3.61 14.02 3.97
N TYR A 129 3.29 13.13 4.89
CA TYR A 129 4.27 12.47 5.75
C TYR A 129 4.16 10.95 5.66
N GLY A 130 5.24 10.26 5.99
CA GLY A 130 5.29 8.80 6.06
C GLY A 130 5.88 8.33 7.38
N VAL A 131 5.32 7.25 7.93
CA VAL A 131 5.86 6.55 9.10
C VAL A 131 5.96 5.08 8.77
N THR A 132 7.09 4.47 9.09
CA THR A 132 7.27 3.03 8.99
C THR A 132 7.66 2.43 10.33
N THR A 133 7.16 1.20 10.56
CA THR A 133 7.52 0.40 11.72
C THR A 133 8.38 -0.79 11.29
N PRO A 134 9.21 -1.35 12.17
CA PRO A 134 9.84 -2.64 11.92
C PRO A 134 8.81 -3.70 11.58
N LEU A 135 9.18 -4.65 10.72
CA LEU A 135 8.31 -5.77 10.39
C LEU A 135 8.12 -6.68 11.62
N ILE A 136 6.90 -7.17 11.80
CA ILE A 136 6.62 -8.19 12.80
C ILE A 136 7.28 -9.50 12.32
N THR A 137 8.03 -10.13 13.21
CA THR A 137 8.71 -11.40 12.96
C THR A 137 8.17 -12.48 13.88
N THR A 138 8.27 -13.72 13.43
CA THR A 138 8.04 -14.92 14.25
C THR A 138 9.20 -15.08 15.25
N ALA A 139 9.04 -15.92 16.27
CA ALA A 139 10.03 -16.15 17.31
C ALA A 139 11.40 -16.67 16.78
N ASP A 140 11.40 -17.35 15.64
CA ASP A 140 12.59 -17.81 14.92
C ASP A 140 13.22 -16.76 13.99
N GLY A 141 12.66 -15.51 14.00
CA GLY A 141 13.16 -14.39 13.20
C GLY A 141 12.64 -14.36 11.76
N GLY A 142 11.77 -15.28 11.36
CA GLY A 142 11.12 -15.26 10.05
C GLY A 142 10.14 -14.08 9.92
N LYS A 143 9.98 -13.56 8.68
CA LYS A 143 8.97 -12.51 8.41
C LYS A 143 7.57 -13.08 8.64
N MET A 144 6.80 -12.47 9.55
CA MET A 144 5.39 -12.81 9.72
C MET A 144 4.59 -12.30 8.52
N GLY A 145 3.79 -13.17 7.91
CA GLY A 145 2.97 -12.81 6.75
C GLY A 145 2.44 -14.05 6.03
N LYS A 146 2.71 -14.17 4.74
CA LYS A 146 2.21 -15.25 3.86
C LYS A 146 2.84 -16.64 4.15
N THR A 147 3.08 -16.96 5.41
CA THR A 147 3.62 -18.24 5.86
C THR A 147 2.48 -19.21 6.22
N MET A 148 2.60 -20.46 5.80
CA MET A 148 1.62 -21.50 6.12
C MET A 148 1.61 -21.91 7.61
N SER A 149 2.61 -21.47 8.39
CA SER A 149 2.74 -21.75 9.81
C SER A 149 3.28 -20.52 10.55
N GLY A 150 2.76 -20.26 11.75
CA GLY A 150 3.24 -19.18 12.62
C GLY A 150 2.68 -17.79 12.33
N ALA A 151 1.69 -17.66 11.47
CA ALA A 151 0.97 -16.39 11.30
C ALA A 151 -0.03 -16.18 12.46
N VAL A 152 -0.03 -14.97 13.02
CA VAL A 152 -1.07 -14.57 13.97
C VAL A 152 -2.27 -14.06 13.16
N TRP A 153 -3.42 -14.70 13.40
CA TRP A 153 -4.66 -14.33 12.74
C TRP A 153 -5.46 -13.37 13.62
N LEU A 154 -6.01 -12.34 13.02
CA LEU A 154 -6.92 -11.41 13.73
C LEU A 154 -8.33 -11.97 13.85
N ASN A 155 -8.64 -13.00 13.09
CA ASN A 155 -9.94 -13.67 13.14
C ASN A 155 -9.86 -14.87 14.09
N PRO A 156 -10.64 -14.89 15.20
CA PRO A 156 -10.59 -15.95 16.20
C PRO A 156 -10.99 -17.34 15.67
N ASP A 157 -11.73 -17.39 14.56
CA ASP A 157 -12.10 -18.66 13.89
C ASP A 157 -10.89 -19.35 13.23
N GLN A 158 -9.81 -18.61 12.98
CA GLN A 158 -8.58 -19.13 12.38
C GLN A 158 -7.51 -19.48 13.42
N LEU A 159 -7.47 -18.74 14.50
CA LEU A 159 -6.58 -18.98 15.64
C LEU A 159 -7.20 -18.34 16.89
N SER A 160 -7.33 -19.11 17.97
CA SER A 160 -7.79 -18.54 19.24
C SER A 160 -6.81 -17.48 19.77
N HIS A 161 -7.35 -16.44 20.40
CA HIS A 161 -6.51 -15.38 20.99
C HIS A 161 -5.68 -15.86 22.19
N PHE A 162 -5.87 -17.10 22.63
CA PHE A 162 -5.17 -17.73 23.76
C PHE A 162 -4.10 -18.74 23.32
N ASP A 163 -4.00 -19.05 22.02
CA ASP A 163 -3.00 -19.94 21.43
C ASP A 163 -1.84 -19.13 20.83
#